data_0de15a5d6eae7d8603f936e0e274468c
#
_entry.id   0de15a5d6eae7d8603f936e0e274468c
#
_cell.length_a   1.000
_cell.length_b   1.000
_cell.length_c   1.000
_cell.angle_alpha   90.00
_cell.angle_beta   90.00
_cell.angle_gamma   90.00
#
_symmetry.space_group_name_H-M   'P 1'
#
loop_
_entity.id
_entity.type
_entity.pdbx_description
1 polymer ?
#
loop_
_entity_poly.entity_id
_entity_poly.type
_entity_poly.pdbx_seq_one_letter_code
_entity_poly.pdbx_strand_id
1 'polypeptide(L)'
;MNVTEIRRPVDMERITTPELAQKFIDEQIALIKEQVGDKKVLLALSGGVDSSVVAALLIKAIGQQLVCVHVNHGLLRKGEPEQVVEVFRNQMNANLIYVDATDRFLEKLAGVADPETKRKIIGGEFIEVFAEEARKLQGIEFLAQGTIWPDILESEDGIKAHHNAGGLPEDMEFELVEPVRILFKDEVRVV
;
A
#
# COMPACT_ATOMS: atom_id res chain seq x y z
N MET A 1 9.78 -6.65 17.02
CA MET A 1 10.80 -6.63 15.94
C MET A 1 10.52 -5.42 15.06
N ASN A 2 11.49 -4.59 14.85
CA ASN A 2 11.30 -3.42 13.99
C ASN A 2 11.17 -3.89 12.54
N VAL A 3 10.09 -3.53 11.86
CA VAL A 3 9.79 -3.95 10.48
C VAL A 3 10.93 -3.59 9.51
N THR A 4 11.66 -2.51 9.78
CA THR A 4 12.81 -2.09 8.97
C THR A 4 13.99 -3.06 8.99
N GLU A 5 14.02 -3.99 9.95
CA GLU A 5 15.06 -5.00 10.09
C GLU A 5 14.73 -6.33 9.40
N ILE A 6 13.50 -6.49 8.91
CA ILE A 6 13.07 -7.73 8.24
C ILE A 6 13.73 -7.80 6.86
N ARG A 7 14.55 -8.82 6.68
CA ARG A 7 15.22 -9.11 5.40
C ARG A 7 14.77 -10.46 4.85
N ARG A 8 14.88 -10.59 3.54
CA ARG A 8 14.67 -11.89 2.90
C ARG A 8 15.75 -12.87 3.36
N PRO A 9 15.37 -14.03 3.93
CA PRO A 9 16.34 -15.08 4.24
C PRO A 9 17.11 -15.52 2.99
N VAL A 10 18.41 -15.75 3.16
CA VAL A 10 19.30 -16.15 2.04
C VAL A 10 18.89 -17.49 1.43
N ASP A 11 18.38 -18.37 2.27
CA ASP A 11 17.93 -19.73 1.91
C ASP A 11 16.42 -19.82 1.63
N MET A 12 15.75 -18.69 1.53
CA MET A 12 14.31 -18.67 1.23
C MET A 12 14.02 -19.23 -0.16
N GLU A 13 13.25 -20.29 -0.22
CA GLU A 13 12.78 -20.87 -1.46
C GLU A 13 11.89 -19.89 -2.22
N ARG A 14 12.05 -19.84 -3.53
CA ARG A 14 11.21 -19.01 -4.40
C ARG A 14 9.76 -19.51 -4.40
N ILE A 15 8.83 -18.61 -4.20
CA ILE A 15 7.40 -18.93 -4.25
C ILE A 15 6.97 -19.04 -5.71
N THR A 16 6.87 -20.27 -6.18
CA THR A 16 6.55 -20.60 -7.58
C THR A 16 5.32 -21.49 -7.70
N THR A 17 4.79 -22.00 -6.59
CA THR A 17 3.65 -22.92 -6.56
C THR A 17 2.53 -22.39 -5.66
N PRO A 18 1.28 -22.82 -5.89
CA PRO A 18 0.17 -22.48 -4.99
C PRO A 18 0.38 -22.92 -3.55
N GLU A 19 1.04 -24.07 -3.32
CA GLU A 19 1.32 -24.60 -2.00
C GLU A 19 2.28 -23.71 -1.22
N LEU A 20 3.36 -23.25 -1.87
CA LEU A 20 4.32 -22.30 -1.29
C LEU A 20 3.67 -20.95 -1.02
N ALA A 21 2.81 -20.49 -1.92
CA ALA A 21 2.03 -19.27 -1.73
C ALA A 21 1.09 -19.37 -0.53
N GLN A 22 0.36 -20.48 -0.40
CA GLN A 22 -0.55 -20.69 0.73
C GLN A 22 0.18 -20.71 2.06
N LYS A 23 1.34 -21.38 2.13
CA LYS A 23 2.20 -21.36 3.32
C LYS A 23 2.60 -19.93 3.69
N PHE A 24 3.07 -19.16 2.73
CA PHE A 24 3.43 -17.76 2.94
C PHE A 24 2.24 -16.93 3.45
N ILE A 25 1.07 -17.09 2.82
CA ILE A 25 -0.17 -16.41 3.22
C ILE A 25 -0.50 -16.71 4.68
N ASP A 26 -0.49 -17.97 5.07
CA ASP A 26 -0.84 -18.39 6.44
C ASP A 26 0.15 -17.83 7.46
N GLU A 27 1.44 -17.85 7.16
CA GLU A 27 2.49 -17.27 7.99
C GLU A 27 2.33 -15.75 8.13
N GLN A 28 2.05 -15.04 7.04
CA GLN A 28 1.85 -13.59 7.07
C GLN A 28 0.58 -13.19 7.82
N ILE A 29 -0.49 -13.91 7.67
CA ILE A 29 -1.73 -13.68 8.43
C ILE A 29 -1.45 -13.78 9.93
N ALA A 30 -0.72 -14.78 10.37
CA ALA A 30 -0.35 -14.93 11.78
C ALA A 30 0.53 -13.78 12.28
N LEU A 31 1.53 -13.39 11.51
CA LEU A 31 2.42 -12.26 11.84
C LEU A 31 1.67 -10.93 11.91
N ILE A 32 0.78 -10.68 10.96
CA ILE A 32 -0.03 -9.44 10.93
C ILE A 32 -0.93 -9.38 12.17
N LYS A 33 -1.61 -10.46 12.50
CA LYS A 33 -2.47 -10.53 13.69
C LYS A 33 -1.70 -10.25 14.98
N GLU A 34 -0.51 -10.80 15.09
CA GLU A 34 0.36 -10.57 16.24
C GLU A 34 0.83 -9.11 16.33
N GLN A 35 1.28 -8.55 15.20
CA GLN A 35 1.79 -7.19 15.14
C GLN A 35 0.70 -6.15 15.38
N VAL A 36 -0.46 -6.31 14.75
CA VAL A 36 -1.53 -5.30 14.76
C VAL A 36 -2.41 -5.40 16.00
N GLY A 37 -2.69 -6.62 16.47
CA GLY A 37 -3.60 -6.84 17.59
C GLY A 37 -5.01 -6.29 17.27
N ASP A 38 -5.53 -5.45 18.14
CA ASP A 38 -6.85 -4.81 18.01
C ASP A 38 -6.83 -3.42 17.35
N LYS A 39 -5.66 -3.00 16.89
CA LYS A 39 -5.47 -1.67 16.29
C LYS A 39 -5.94 -1.61 14.84
N LYS A 40 -6.01 -0.40 14.31
CA LYS A 40 -6.41 -0.15 12.92
C LYS A 40 -5.19 0.11 12.03
N VAL A 41 -5.30 -0.35 10.80
CA VAL A 41 -4.29 -0.19 9.76
C VAL A 41 -4.87 0.63 8.62
N LEU A 42 -4.09 1.58 8.12
CA LEU A 42 -4.40 2.39 6.95
C LEU A 42 -3.58 1.92 5.76
N LEU A 43 -4.21 1.78 4.61
CA LEU A 43 -3.56 1.41 3.35
C LEU A 43 -4.02 2.33 2.21
N ALA A 44 -3.06 2.90 1.50
CA ALA A 44 -3.32 3.53 0.21
C ALA A 44 -3.44 2.44 -0.86
N LEU A 45 -4.64 2.25 -1.39
CA LEU A 45 -4.94 1.23 -2.39
C LEU A 45 -4.87 1.83 -3.78
N SER A 46 -3.77 1.58 -4.48
CA SER A 46 -3.53 2.18 -5.81
C SER A 46 -4.20 1.46 -6.97
N GLY A 47 -4.70 0.25 -6.75
CA GLY A 47 -5.16 -0.64 -7.82
C GLY A 47 -4.06 -1.48 -8.47
N GLY A 48 -2.79 -1.24 -8.14
CA GLY A 48 -1.66 -2.07 -8.58
C GLY A 48 -1.59 -3.41 -7.85
N VAL A 49 -0.77 -4.32 -8.39
CA VAL A 49 -0.68 -5.69 -7.88
C VAL A 49 -0.21 -5.74 -6.43
N ASP A 50 0.84 -4.99 -6.09
CA ASP A 50 1.44 -5.05 -4.76
C ASP A 50 0.46 -4.57 -3.67
N SER A 51 -0.17 -3.41 -3.86
CA SER A 51 -1.16 -2.90 -2.91
C SER A 51 -2.40 -3.78 -2.82
N SER A 52 -2.80 -4.40 -3.92
CA SER A 52 -3.94 -5.31 -3.95
C SER A 52 -3.68 -6.60 -3.16
N VAL A 53 -2.49 -7.18 -3.29
CA VAL A 53 -2.08 -8.36 -2.51
C VAL A 53 -1.96 -8.02 -1.03
N VAL A 54 -1.37 -6.88 -0.70
CA VAL A 54 -1.31 -6.39 0.70
C VAL A 54 -2.71 -6.22 1.28
N ALA A 55 -3.63 -5.60 0.53
CA ALA A 55 -5.02 -5.46 0.96
C ALA A 55 -5.68 -6.82 1.22
N ALA A 56 -5.52 -7.77 0.31
CA ALA A 56 -6.10 -9.10 0.46
C ALA A 56 -5.57 -9.85 1.70
N LEU A 57 -4.27 -9.79 1.94
CA LEU A 57 -3.65 -10.37 3.13
C LEU A 57 -4.17 -9.74 4.43
N LEU A 58 -4.25 -8.41 4.46
CA LEU A 58 -4.75 -7.67 5.61
C LEU A 58 -6.25 -7.90 5.86
N ILE A 59 -7.06 -7.97 4.81
CA ILE A 59 -8.48 -8.29 4.94
C ILE A 59 -8.67 -9.67 5.57
N LYS A 60 -7.89 -10.66 5.13
CA LYS A 60 -7.93 -12.01 5.71
C LYS A 60 -7.45 -12.03 7.17
N ALA A 61 -6.47 -11.22 7.51
CA ALA A 61 -5.89 -11.21 8.85
C ALA A 61 -6.74 -10.42 9.86
N ILE A 62 -7.18 -9.22 9.50
CA ILE A 62 -7.76 -8.24 10.43
C ILE A 62 -9.12 -7.68 10.00
N GLY A 63 -9.63 -8.05 8.82
CA GLY A 63 -10.96 -7.65 8.35
C GLY A 63 -11.19 -6.13 8.38
N GLN A 64 -12.20 -5.70 9.09
CA GLN A 64 -12.63 -4.29 9.17
C GLN A 64 -11.66 -3.37 9.94
N GLN A 65 -10.64 -3.91 10.58
CA GLN A 65 -9.56 -3.09 11.16
C GLN A 65 -8.68 -2.45 10.07
N LEU A 66 -8.72 -2.97 8.83
CA LEU A 66 -8.09 -2.35 7.68
C LEU A 66 -9.00 -1.27 7.10
N VAL A 67 -8.47 -0.06 6.98
CA VAL A 67 -9.09 1.05 6.25
C VAL A 67 -8.29 1.29 4.98
N CYS A 68 -8.89 1.08 3.83
CA CYS A 68 -8.29 1.35 2.53
C CYS A 68 -8.75 2.71 2.02
N VAL A 69 -7.82 3.49 1.47
CA VAL A 69 -8.11 4.74 0.77
C VAL A 69 -7.69 4.60 -0.68
N HIS A 70 -8.63 4.76 -1.59
CA HIS A 70 -8.36 4.80 -3.03
C HIS A 70 -8.61 6.21 -3.55
N VAL A 71 -7.56 6.83 -4.09
CA VAL A 71 -7.63 8.19 -4.66
C VAL A 71 -7.69 8.09 -6.18
N ASN A 72 -8.80 8.58 -6.76
CA ASN A 72 -8.89 8.77 -8.20
C ASN A 72 -8.34 10.15 -8.54
N HIS A 73 -7.17 10.17 -9.17
CA HIS A 73 -6.50 11.41 -9.60
C HIS A 73 -6.80 11.80 -11.06
N GLY A 74 -7.71 11.11 -11.73
CA GLY A 74 -8.11 11.39 -13.10
C GLY A 74 -7.16 10.86 -14.18
N LEU A 75 -6.03 10.26 -13.80
CA LEU A 75 -5.01 9.73 -14.72
C LEU A 75 -4.98 8.21 -14.73
N LEU A 76 -5.92 7.56 -14.06
CA LEU A 76 -6.09 6.12 -14.07
C LEU A 76 -6.67 5.65 -15.41
N ARG A 77 -6.49 4.39 -15.71
CA ARG A 77 -7.09 3.78 -16.89
C ARG A 77 -8.62 3.81 -16.78
N LYS A 78 -9.29 3.88 -17.92
CA LYS A 78 -10.75 3.86 -17.98
C LYS A 78 -11.30 2.63 -17.25
N GLY A 79 -12.22 2.84 -16.33
CA GLY A 79 -12.87 1.79 -15.55
C GLY A 79 -12.04 1.24 -14.38
N GLU A 80 -10.79 1.67 -14.19
CA GLU A 80 -9.94 1.21 -13.11
C GLU A 80 -10.46 1.60 -11.72
N PRO A 81 -10.90 2.86 -11.48
CA PRO A 81 -11.47 3.22 -10.18
C PRO A 81 -12.71 2.41 -9.82
N GLU A 82 -13.61 2.22 -10.79
CA GLU A 82 -14.83 1.44 -10.61
C GLU A 82 -14.52 -0.03 -10.32
N GLN A 83 -13.51 -0.59 -10.97
CA GLN A 83 -13.05 -1.95 -10.72
C GLN A 83 -12.47 -2.12 -9.30
N VAL A 84 -11.70 -1.17 -8.84
CA VAL A 84 -11.17 -1.18 -7.46
C VAL A 84 -12.32 -1.18 -6.44
N VAL A 85 -13.29 -0.32 -6.61
CA VAL A 85 -14.47 -0.26 -5.74
C VAL A 85 -15.25 -1.56 -5.79
N GLU A 86 -15.50 -2.10 -6.99
CA GLU A 86 -16.24 -3.36 -7.15
C GLU A 86 -15.55 -4.51 -6.45
N VAL A 87 -14.25 -4.69 -6.66
CA VAL A 87 -13.50 -5.81 -6.08
C VAL A 87 -13.39 -5.66 -4.56
N PHE A 88 -12.89 -4.54 -4.09
CA PHE A 88 -12.53 -4.41 -2.68
C PHE A 88 -13.73 -4.10 -1.78
N ARG A 89 -14.63 -3.22 -2.20
CA ARG A 89 -15.82 -2.89 -1.40
C ARG A 89 -16.91 -3.95 -1.51
N ASN A 90 -17.29 -4.32 -2.73
CA ASN A 90 -18.46 -5.16 -2.95
C ASN A 90 -18.16 -6.66 -2.84
N GLN A 91 -17.05 -7.14 -3.40
CA GLN A 91 -16.70 -8.56 -3.37
C GLN A 91 -15.92 -8.96 -2.12
N MET A 92 -14.96 -8.16 -1.68
CA MET A 92 -14.12 -8.46 -0.52
C MET A 92 -14.62 -7.84 0.79
N ASN A 93 -15.66 -7.04 0.74
CA ASN A 93 -16.22 -6.34 1.90
C ASN A 93 -15.18 -5.53 2.69
N ALA A 94 -14.25 -4.90 1.99
CA ALA A 94 -13.25 -4.03 2.59
C ALA A 94 -13.87 -2.72 3.08
N ASN A 95 -13.32 -2.17 4.14
CA ASN A 95 -13.61 -0.80 4.57
C ASN A 95 -12.85 0.16 3.63
N LEU A 96 -13.50 0.56 2.55
CA LEU A 96 -12.90 1.36 1.48
C LEU A 96 -13.46 2.78 1.46
N ILE A 97 -12.55 3.75 1.57
CA ILE A 97 -12.82 5.17 1.32
C ILE A 97 -12.38 5.48 -0.11
N TYR A 98 -13.33 5.85 -0.95
CA TYR A 98 -13.06 6.30 -2.31
C TYR A 98 -13.07 7.82 -2.36
N VAL A 99 -12.00 8.40 -2.89
CA VAL A 99 -11.86 9.85 -3.04
C VAL A 99 -11.71 10.18 -4.52
N ASP A 100 -12.67 10.92 -5.06
CA ASP A 100 -12.54 11.51 -6.40
C ASP A 100 -11.86 12.87 -6.28
N ALA A 101 -10.58 12.92 -6.62
CA ALA A 101 -9.76 14.11 -6.62
C ALA A 101 -9.38 14.55 -8.05
N THR A 102 -10.13 14.08 -9.06
CA THR A 102 -9.84 14.34 -10.48
C THR A 102 -9.64 15.82 -10.77
N ASP A 103 -10.58 16.66 -10.39
CA ASP A 103 -10.51 18.11 -10.68
C ASP A 103 -9.31 18.75 -9.99
N ARG A 104 -9.06 18.41 -8.75
CA ARG A 104 -7.94 18.90 -7.95
C ARG A 104 -6.58 18.59 -8.59
N PHE A 105 -6.39 17.36 -9.08
CA PHE A 105 -5.16 16.98 -9.79
C PHE A 105 -5.03 17.65 -11.14
N LEU A 106 -6.09 17.71 -11.92
CA LEU A 106 -6.08 18.34 -13.23
C LEU A 106 -5.80 19.84 -13.16
N GLU A 107 -6.35 20.55 -12.19
CA GLU A 107 -6.06 21.95 -11.94
C GLU A 107 -4.56 22.19 -11.65
N LYS A 108 -3.97 21.35 -10.81
CA LYS A 108 -2.54 21.44 -10.46
C LYS A 108 -1.61 21.10 -11.64
N LEU A 109 -2.07 20.27 -12.56
CA LEU A 109 -1.31 19.87 -13.74
C LEU A 109 -1.51 20.80 -14.95
N ALA A 110 -2.46 21.71 -14.90
CA ALA A 110 -2.76 22.63 -15.99
C ALA A 110 -1.52 23.48 -16.37
N GLY A 111 -1.16 23.43 -17.66
CA GLY A 111 0.00 24.16 -18.17
C GLY A 111 1.37 23.57 -17.86
N VAL A 112 1.44 22.45 -17.18
CA VAL A 112 2.68 21.75 -16.86
C VAL A 112 3.01 20.76 -17.98
N ALA A 113 4.12 20.97 -18.68
CA ALA A 113 4.58 20.13 -19.78
C ALA A 113 5.67 19.13 -19.36
N ASP A 114 6.54 19.53 -18.44
CA ASP A 114 7.68 18.75 -18.01
C ASP A 114 7.27 17.47 -17.25
N PRO A 115 7.70 16.27 -17.71
CA PRO A 115 7.31 15.01 -17.09
C PRO A 115 7.74 14.86 -15.62
N GLU A 116 8.91 15.34 -15.27
CA GLU A 116 9.41 15.25 -13.90
C GLU A 116 8.62 16.16 -12.95
N THR A 117 8.32 17.37 -13.39
CA THR A 117 7.45 18.30 -12.66
C THR A 117 6.06 17.69 -12.45
N LYS A 118 5.51 17.04 -13.47
CA LYS A 118 4.22 16.34 -13.36
C LYS A 118 4.26 15.26 -12.27
N ARG A 119 5.31 14.43 -12.25
CA ARG A 119 5.47 13.37 -11.23
C ARG A 119 5.52 13.93 -9.82
N LYS A 120 6.26 15.03 -9.62
CA LYS A 120 6.37 15.71 -8.33
C LYS A 120 5.02 16.26 -7.86
N ILE A 121 4.27 16.89 -8.78
CA ILE A 121 2.94 17.41 -8.48
C ILE A 121 1.99 16.27 -8.10
N ILE A 122 1.93 15.22 -8.91
CA ILE A 122 1.07 14.06 -8.66
C ILE A 122 1.42 13.42 -7.30
N GLY A 123 2.69 13.17 -7.02
CA GLY A 123 3.14 12.58 -5.77
C GLY A 123 2.83 13.47 -4.56
N GLY A 124 3.11 14.75 -4.63
CA GLY A 124 2.83 15.69 -3.56
C GLY A 124 1.34 15.84 -3.27
N GLU A 125 0.54 15.97 -4.32
CA GLU A 125 -0.92 16.11 -4.18
C GLU A 125 -1.57 14.82 -3.64
N PHE A 126 -1.08 13.65 -4.08
CA PHE A 126 -1.52 12.37 -3.54
C PHE A 126 -1.29 12.29 -2.02
N ILE A 127 -0.12 12.69 -1.56
CA ILE A 127 0.21 12.69 -0.13
C ILE A 127 -0.73 13.64 0.64
N GLU A 128 -1.01 14.83 0.11
CA GLU A 128 -1.94 15.78 0.73
C GLU A 128 -3.36 15.22 0.84
N VAL A 129 -3.89 14.65 -0.23
CA VAL A 129 -5.23 14.02 -0.23
C VAL A 129 -5.29 12.86 0.75
N PHE A 130 -4.29 12.00 0.72
CA PHE A 130 -4.19 10.85 1.62
C PHE A 130 -4.11 11.28 3.09
N ALA A 131 -3.30 12.28 3.40
CA ALA A 131 -3.16 12.84 4.74
C ALA A 131 -4.47 13.48 5.23
N GLU A 132 -5.19 14.20 4.37
CA GLU A 132 -6.51 14.76 4.70
C GLU A 132 -7.51 13.67 5.09
N GLU A 133 -7.56 12.58 4.33
CA GLU A 133 -8.43 11.44 4.65
C GLU A 133 -7.99 10.73 5.93
N ALA A 134 -6.69 10.55 6.12
CA ALA A 134 -6.14 9.93 7.34
C ALA A 134 -6.48 10.72 8.60
N ARG A 135 -6.45 12.06 8.54
CA ARG A 135 -6.82 12.94 9.66
C ARG A 135 -8.28 12.84 10.08
N LYS A 136 -9.16 12.45 9.18
CA LYS A 136 -10.59 12.22 9.49
C LYS A 136 -10.83 10.93 10.26
N LEU A 137 -9.85 10.03 10.28
CA LEU A 137 -9.94 8.72 10.91
C LEU A 137 -9.36 8.77 12.32
N GLN A 138 -9.92 7.93 13.21
CA GLN A 138 -9.45 7.80 14.58
C GLN A 138 -8.97 6.38 14.86
N GLY A 139 -7.95 6.27 15.71
CA GLY A 139 -7.43 4.98 16.15
C GLY A 139 -6.56 4.26 15.14
N ILE A 140 -6.05 4.95 14.11
CA ILE A 140 -5.09 4.41 13.17
C ILE A 140 -3.70 4.46 13.81
N GLU A 141 -3.04 3.30 13.95
CA GLU A 141 -1.69 3.19 14.50
C GLU A 141 -0.68 2.62 13.51
N PHE A 142 -1.15 1.96 12.45
CA PHE A 142 -0.30 1.31 11.46
C PHE A 142 -0.59 1.83 10.04
N LEU A 143 0.48 1.95 9.25
CA LEU A 143 0.42 2.21 7.82
C LEU A 143 0.93 0.97 7.08
N ALA A 144 0.09 0.38 6.26
CA ALA A 144 0.50 -0.72 5.40
C ALA A 144 1.07 -0.21 4.08
N GLN A 145 2.09 -0.90 3.59
CA GLN A 145 2.75 -0.57 2.33
C GLN A 145 3.04 -1.81 1.50
N GLY A 146 3.01 -1.62 0.19
CA GLY A 146 3.35 -2.65 -0.80
C GLY A 146 4.83 -2.71 -1.16
N THR A 147 5.73 -2.39 -0.23
CA THR A 147 7.17 -2.52 -0.42
C THR A 147 7.53 -3.97 -0.73
N ILE A 148 8.34 -4.19 -1.75
CA ILE A 148 8.86 -5.50 -2.16
C ILE A 148 10.37 -5.57 -2.02
N TRP A 149 10.95 -6.77 -2.16
CA TRP A 149 12.38 -6.97 -1.93
C TRP A 149 13.29 -6.14 -2.86
N PRO A 150 13.01 -5.99 -4.16
CA PRO A 150 13.78 -5.09 -5.01
C PRO A 150 13.83 -3.64 -4.52
N ASP A 151 12.74 -3.12 -3.95
CA ASP A 151 12.71 -1.77 -3.38
C ASP A 151 13.71 -1.63 -2.22
N ILE A 152 13.85 -2.68 -1.41
CA ILE A 152 14.81 -2.71 -0.31
C ILE A 152 16.25 -2.69 -0.82
N LEU A 153 16.55 -3.49 -1.84
CA LEU A 153 17.88 -3.55 -2.44
C LEU A 153 18.28 -2.21 -3.06
N GLU A 154 17.37 -1.58 -3.79
CA GLU A 154 17.58 -0.26 -4.37
C GLU A 154 17.87 0.81 -3.32
N SER A 155 17.21 0.71 -2.16
CA SER A 155 17.43 1.61 -1.04
C SER A 155 18.81 1.49 -0.43
N GLU A 156 19.33 0.28 -0.33
CA GLU A 156 20.66 0.00 0.23
C GLU A 156 21.78 0.52 -0.67
N ASP A 157 21.57 0.54 -1.98
CA ASP A 157 22.50 1.05 -2.97
C ASP A 157 22.54 2.60 -3.04
N GLY A 158 21.87 3.29 -2.10
CA GLY A 158 21.86 4.75 -2.00
C GLY A 158 20.83 5.41 -2.92
N ILE A 159 20.03 4.63 -3.61
CA ILE A 159 18.81 5.07 -4.28
C ILE A 159 17.79 5.23 -3.17
N LYS A 160 17.53 6.47 -2.81
CA LYS A 160 16.68 6.81 -1.68
C LYS A 160 15.35 6.09 -1.74
N ALA A 161 15.17 5.17 -0.82
CA ALA A 161 13.87 4.69 -0.44
C ALA A 161 13.04 5.84 0.10
N HIS A 162 12.36 6.55 -0.75
CA HIS A 162 11.27 7.42 -0.32
C HIS A 162 10.05 6.56 -0.07
N HIS A 163 10.17 5.64 0.89
CA HIS A 163 9.02 4.92 1.36
C HIS A 163 8.30 5.85 2.31
N ASN A 164 7.43 6.41 1.86
CA ASN A 164 6.09 6.87 2.15
C ASN A 164 5.77 7.27 3.59
N ALA A 165 6.29 6.62 4.58
CA ALA A 165 6.30 7.15 5.93
C ALA A 165 7.05 8.48 5.98
N GLY A 166 8.05 8.66 5.12
CA GLY A 166 8.79 9.92 4.98
C GLY A 166 8.10 11.00 4.14
N GLY A 167 7.01 10.67 3.45
CA GLY A 167 6.23 11.65 2.68
C GLY A 167 5.05 12.23 3.43
N LEU A 168 4.63 11.60 4.53
CA LEU A 168 3.52 12.07 5.35
C LEU A 168 3.94 13.23 6.25
N PRO A 169 3.01 14.13 6.62
CA PRO A 169 3.28 15.20 7.58
C PRO A 169 3.82 14.68 8.90
N GLU A 170 4.69 15.46 9.55
CA GLU A 170 5.34 15.09 10.82
C GLU A 170 4.36 14.81 11.97
N ASP A 171 3.14 15.34 11.89
CA ASP A 171 2.07 15.07 12.86
C ASP A 171 1.43 13.69 12.71
N MET A 172 1.82 12.94 11.66
CA MET A 172 1.33 11.59 11.37
C MET A 172 2.42 10.56 11.55
N GLU A 173 2.47 9.96 12.72
CA GLU A 173 3.37 8.86 13.04
C GLU A 173 2.62 7.53 13.00
N PHE A 174 3.08 6.61 12.16
CA PHE A 174 2.56 5.26 12.06
C PHE A 174 3.69 4.25 12.14
N GLU A 175 3.40 3.11 12.75
CA GLU A 175 4.23 1.92 12.56
C GLU A 175 3.92 1.28 11.21
N LEU A 176 4.93 0.73 10.55
CA LEU A 176 4.79 0.14 9.23
C LEU A 176 4.40 -1.33 9.29
N VAL A 177 3.49 -1.73 8.40
CA VAL A 177 3.17 -3.13 8.09
C VAL A 177 3.49 -3.36 6.63
N GLU A 178 4.46 -4.22 6.35
CA GLU A 178 4.97 -4.48 5.00
C GLU A 178 4.91 -5.99 4.67
N PRO A 179 3.72 -6.53 4.39
CA PRO A 179 3.50 -7.98 4.29
C PRO A 179 4.26 -8.67 3.17
N VAL A 180 4.63 -7.95 2.12
CA VAL A 180 5.30 -8.51 0.93
C VAL A 180 6.75 -8.05 0.79
N ARG A 181 7.32 -7.48 1.85
CA ARG A 181 8.66 -6.89 1.87
C ARG A 181 9.77 -7.84 1.42
N ILE A 182 9.64 -9.12 1.72
CA ILE A 182 10.65 -10.14 1.37
C ILE A 182 10.41 -10.82 0.03
N LEU A 183 9.41 -10.39 -0.73
CA LEU A 183 9.04 -11.01 -2.00
C LEU A 183 9.62 -10.26 -3.20
N PHE A 184 9.96 -11.01 -4.26
CA PHE A 184 10.13 -10.46 -5.59
C PHE A 184 8.77 -10.29 -6.28
N LYS A 185 8.73 -9.50 -7.34
CA LYS A 185 7.48 -9.16 -8.06
C LYS A 185 6.74 -10.38 -8.61
N ASP A 186 7.46 -11.35 -9.13
CA ASP A 186 6.88 -12.61 -9.61
C ASP A 186 6.26 -13.44 -8.47
N GLU A 187 6.89 -13.45 -7.30
CA GLU A 187 6.35 -14.11 -6.11
C GLU A 187 5.06 -13.45 -5.61
N VAL A 188 5.00 -12.12 -5.61
CA VAL A 188 3.77 -11.37 -5.27
C VAL A 188 2.60 -11.80 -6.14
N ARG A 189 2.85 -12.04 -7.43
CA ARG A 189 1.81 -12.48 -8.36
C ARG A 189 1.32 -13.90 -8.13
N VAL A 190 2.15 -14.75 -7.55
CA VAL A 190 1.74 -16.11 -7.16
C VAL A 190 0.91 -16.09 -5.88
N VAL A 191 1.27 -15.25 -4.94
CA VAL A 191 0.54 -15.05 -3.68
C VAL A 191 -0.82 -14.41 -3.92
#